data_ab668c9a5004bfc5a65d3a4c72856449
#
_entry.id   ab668c9a5004bfc5a65d3a4c72856449
#
_cell.length_a   1.000
_cell.length_b   1.000
_cell.length_c   1.000
_cell.angle_alpha   90.00
_cell.angle_beta   90.00
_cell.angle_gamma   90.00
#
_symmetry.space_group_name_H-M   'P 1'
#
loop_
_entity.id
_entity.type
_entity.pdbx_description
1 polymer ?
#
loop_
_entity_poly.entity_id
_entity_poly.type
_entity_poly.pdbx_seq_one_letter_code
_entity_poly.pdbx_strand_id
1 'polypeptide(L)'
;MSGAATPVQIAGFLVALRAKGETVEEIAGLVDAMVSHANPISISGEKLDIVGTGGDQLNTVNISTMAALVCAGAGAKVVKHGNRAASSSSGSADVLEALGVRLDLPIADVARNAEEAGITFCFAQVFHPSFRHTAVPRRELAIPTAFNFLGPLTNPARVQASAVGVANARMAPLVAGVLARRGSRGLVFRGSDGLDELTTTGPSTVWEIRDGEVTEQTFSPQDLGIRQATVEQLRGGDAQANAAVVRSVLAGEAGPVRDAVLLNAAAGLVAYDLQADGPLTDRMKLALGRAAESIGSGAATAVLEKWVSLSQA
;
A
#
# COMPACT_ATOMS: atom_id res chain seq x y z
N MET A 1 -21.98 -3.20 -7.28
CA MET A 1 -21.05 -4.36 -7.37
C MET A 1 -21.73 -5.59 -8.01
N SER A 2 -23.02 -5.82 -7.85
CA SER A 2 -23.76 -6.95 -8.45
C SER A 2 -23.97 -6.89 -9.98
N GLY A 3 -23.68 -5.75 -10.63
CA GLY A 3 -23.94 -5.52 -12.04
C GLY A 3 -25.38 -5.09 -12.36
N ALA A 4 -26.22 -4.83 -11.37
CA ALA A 4 -27.60 -4.41 -11.58
C ALA A 4 -27.71 -2.94 -12.02
N ALA A 5 -26.78 -2.07 -11.63
CA ALA A 5 -26.77 -0.68 -12.04
C ALA A 5 -26.20 -0.52 -13.46
N THR A 6 -26.84 0.34 -14.25
CA THR A 6 -26.34 0.67 -15.59
C THR A 6 -25.08 1.56 -15.53
N PRO A 7 -24.26 1.61 -16.59
CA PRO A 7 -23.08 2.50 -16.63
C PRO A 7 -23.42 3.95 -16.31
N VAL A 8 -24.55 4.47 -16.82
CA VAL A 8 -25.00 5.85 -16.56
C VAL A 8 -25.37 6.07 -15.10
N GLN A 9 -26.03 5.09 -14.46
CA GLN A 9 -26.36 5.17 -13.03
C GLN A 9 -25.10 5.17 -12.16
N ILE A 10 -24.10 4.34 -12.50
CA ILE A 10 -22.81 4.31 -11.80
C ILE A 10 -22.10 5.66 -11.97
N ALA A 11 -22.02 6.19 -13.21
CA ALA A 11 -21.40 7.47 -13.49
C ALA A 11 -22.09 8.61 -12.72
N GLY A 12 -23.44 8.69 -12.79
CA GLY A 12 -24.22 9.68 -12.07
C GLY A 12 -24.01 9.64 -10.56
N PHE A 13 -24.01 8.45 -9.97
CA PHE A 13 -23.72 8.27 -8.54
C PHE A 13 -22.32 8.78 -8.16
N LEU A 14 -21.28 8.41 -8.93
CA LEU A 14 -19.91 8.80 -8.65
C LEU A 14 -19.69 10.32 -8.76
N VAL A 15 -20.31 10.95 -9.77
CA VAL A 15 -20.25 12.41 -9.97
C VAL A 15 -21.00 13.14 -8.84
N ALA A 16 -22.21 12.69 -8.49
CA ALA A 16 -23.00 13.29 -7.42
C ALA A 16 -22.30 13.18 -6.06
N LEU A 17 -21.73 12.01 -5.75
CA LEU A 17 -20.98 11.77 -4.52
C LEU A 17 -19.75 12.68 -4.43
N ARG A 18 -18.97 12.77 -5.51
CA ARG A 18 -17.82 13.66 -5.61
C ARG A 18 -18.21 15.14 -5.48
N ALA A 19 -19.29 15.56 -6.15
CA ALA A 19 -19.75 16.97 -6.13
C ALA A 19 -20.25 17.37 -4.75
N LYS A 20 -20.91 16.48 -4.03
CA LYS A 20 -21.33 16.68 -2.64
C LYS A 20 -20.13 16.73 -1.68
N GLY A 21 -19.11 15.97 -1.94
CA GLY A 21 -18.03 15.65 -1.01
C GLY A 21 -18.37 14.40 -0.19
N GLU A 22 -17.47 13.44 -0.25
CA GLU A 22 -17.58 12.16 0.46
C GLU A 22 -17.42 12.34 1.97
N THR A 23 -18.11 11.51 2.76
CA THR A 23 -17.94 11.39 4.21
C THR A 23 -17.30 10.05 4.57
N VAL A 24 -16.81 9.92 5.81
CA VAL A 24 -16.26 8.65 6.33
C VAL A 24 -17.30 7.53 6.27
N GLU A 25 -18.57 7.82 6.61
CA GLU A 25 -19.66 6.84 6.60
C GLU A 25 -19.98 6.33 5.21
N GLU A 26 -19.98 7.21 4.22
CA GLU A 26 -20.26 6.85 2.82
C GLU A 26 -19.12 6.00 2.23
N ILE A 27 -17.87 6.39 2.50
CA ILE A 27 -16.71 5.60 2.08
C ILE A 27 -16.72 4.25 2.79
N ALA A 28 -16.99 4.20 4.09
CA ALA A 28 -17.10 2.94 4.83
C ALA A 28 -18.18 2.02 4.22
N GLY A 29 -19.36 2.56 3.88
CA GLY A 29 -20.41 1.80 3.21
C GLY A 29 -20.00 1.25 1.84
N LEU A 30 -19.25 2.04 1.04
CA LEU A 30 -18.69 1.57 -0.22
C LEU A 30 -17.66 0.45 -0.02
N VAL A 31 -16.77 0.60 0.97
CA VAL A 31 -15.77 -0.41 1.33
C VAL A 31 -16.43 -1.71 1.77
N ASP A 32 -17.45 -1.63 2.64
CA ASP A 32 -18.17 -2.81 3.12
C ASP A 32 -18.87 -3.55 1.97
N ALA A 33 -19.52 -2.81 1.06
CA ALA A 33 -20.10 -3.37 -0.15
C ALA A 33 -19.05 -4.03 -1.06
N MET A 34 -17.87 -3.44 -1.20
CA MET A 34 -16.79 -4.02 -2.00
C MET A 34 -16.22 -5.30 -1.39
N VAL A 35 -15.93 -5.27 -0.09
CA VAL A 35 -15.38 -6.43 0.63
C VAL A 35 -16.38 -7.58 0.68
N SER A 36 -17.69 -7.31 0.80
CA SER A 36 -18.73 -8.35 0.77
C SER A 36 -18.87 -9.06 -0.59
N HIS A 37 -18.42 -8.41 -1.67
CA HIS A 37 -18.41 -8.97 -3.02
C HIS A 37 -17.01 -9.44 -3.47
N ALA A 38 -16.02 -9.35 -2.60
CA ALA A 38 -14.68 -9.88 -2.87
C ALA A 38 -14.63 -11.39 -2.72
N ASN A 39 -13.73 -12.04 -3.45
CA ASN A 39 -13.39 -13.42 -3.19
C ASN A 39 -12.69 -13.51 -1.81
N PRO A 40 -13.22 -14.29 -0.86
CA PRO A 40 -12.66 -14.34 0.48
C PRO A 40 -11.32 -15.09 0.50
N ILE A 41 -10.40 -14.63 1.36
CA ILE A 41 -9.15 -15.32 1.69
C ILE A 41 -8.99 -15.36 3.20
N SER A 42 -8.55 -16.50 3.73
CA SER A 42 -8.27 -16.67 5.16
C SER A 42 -6.77 -16.88 5.36
N ILE A 43 -6.17 -16.01 6.15
CA ILE A 43 -4.75 -16.04 6.54
C ILE A 43 -4.68 -15.83 8.05
N SER A 44 -3.93 -16.66 8.75
CA SER A 44 -3.86 -16.65 10.21
C SER A 44 -3.05 -15.47 10.76
N GLY A 45 -3.35 -15.07 11.98
CA GLY A 45 -2.58 -14.06 12.75
C GLY A 45 -2.74 -12.64 12.26
N GLU A 46 -1.92 -11.76 12.84
CA GLU A 46 -1.86 -10.36 12.49
C GLU A 46 -1.26 -10.17 11.10
N LYS A 47 -1.81 -9.24 10.34
CA LYS A 47 -1.44 -8.98 8.94
C LYS A 47 -1.26 -7.49 8.71
N LEU A 48 -0.27 -7.18 7.88
CA LEU A 48 0.07 -5.82 7.44
C LEU A 48 -0.23 -5.65 5.95
N ASP A 49 -0.83 -4.53 5.57
CA ASP A 49 -0.82 -4.03 4.19
C ASP A 49 -0.01 -2.74 4.09
N ILE A 50 0.81 -2.62 3.06
CA ILE A 50 1.53 -1.40 2.70
C ILE A 50 1.14 -1.05 1.29
N VAL A 51 0.46 0.08 1.10
CA VAL A 51 -0.17 0.40 -0.18
C VAL A 51 -0.35 1.90 -0.36
N GLY A 52 -0.21 2.38 -1.58
CA GLY A 52 -0.60 3.73 -1.98
C GLY A 52 -1.91 3.74 -2.76
N THR A 53 -2.57 4.87 -2.80
CA THR A 53 -3.76 5.08 -3.64
C THR A 53 -3.42 5.13 -5.12
N GLY A 54 -2.16 5.43 -5.46
CA GLY A 54 -1.77 5.84 -6.80
C GLY A 54 -2.27 7.25 -7.13
N GLY A 55 -1.94 7.71 -8.35
CA GLY A 55 -2.46 8.96 -8.89
C GLY A 55 -1.68 10.22 -8.51
N ASP A 56 -0.53 10.10 -7.91
CA ASP A 56 0.40 11.20 -7.59
C ASP A 56 1.10 11.78 -8.82
N GLN A 57 1.15 11.01 -9.93
CA GLN A 57 1.77 11.38 -11.22
C GLN A 57 3.29 11.62 -11.15
N LEU A 58 3.96 11.23 -10.07
CA LEU A 58 5.40 11.43 -9.89
C LEU A 58 6.23 10.33 -10.56
N ASN A 59 5.60 9.20 -10.90
CA ASN A 59 6.24 8.04 -11.55
C ASN A 59 7.48 7.55 -10.80
N THR A 60 7.38 7.44 -9.49
CA THR A 60 8.45 6.90 -8.64
C THR A 60 8.60 5.39 -8.83
N VAL A 61 9.72 4.84 -8.37
CA VAL A 61 9.90 3.39 -8.23
C VAL A 61 8.83 2.80 -7.30
N ASN A 62 8.63 1.49 -7.33
CA ASN A 62 7.60 0.83 -6.52
C ASN A 62 7.98 0.75 -5.03
N ILE A 63 8.01 1.92 -4.35
CA ILE A 63 8.46 2.09 -2.97
C ILE A 63 7.70 1.15 -2.03
N SER A 64 6.36 1.16 -2.05
CA SER A 64 5.55 0.32 -1.18
C SER A 64 5.73 -1.19 -1.40
N THR A 65 6.08 -1.61 -2.63
CA THR A 65 6.39 -3.02 -2.92
C THR A 65 7.71 -3.44 -2.28
N MET A 66 8.75 -2.60 -2.39
CA MET A 66 10.02 -2.82 -1.73
C MET A 66 9.88 -2.79 -0.20
N ALA A 67 9.16 -1.80 0.32
CA ALA A 67 8.86 -1.69 1.75
C ALA A 67 8.13 -2.94 2.29
N ALA A 68 7.20 -3.52 1.52
CA ALA A 68 6.51 -4.76 1.86
C ALA A 68 7.49 -5.94 2.02
N LEU A 69 8.44 -6.09 1.10
CA LEU A 69 9.49 -7.13 1.17
C LEU A 69 10.40 -6.93 2.39
N VAL A 70 10.77 -5.68 2.67
CA VAL A 70 11.58 -5.33 3.84
C VAL A 70 10.84 -5.61 5.14
N CYS A 71 9.55 -5.26 5.24
CA CYS A 71 8.73 -5.58 6.41
C CYS A 71 8.58 -7.09 6.62
N ALA A 72 8.39 -7.86 5.55
CA ALA A 72 8.33 -9.31 5.65
C ALA A 72 9.66 -9.91 6.12
N GLY A 73 10.79 -9.42 5.61
CA GLY A 73 12.14 -9.80 6.09
C GLY A 73 12.39 -9.41 7.54
N ALA A 74 11.73 -8.36 8.05
CA ALA A 74 11.76 -7.96 9.46
C ALA A 74 10.77 -8.75 10.35
N GLY A 75 10.07 -9.76 9.80
CA GLY A 75 9.18 -10.66 10.53
C GLY A 75 7.70 -10.28 10.54
N ALA A 76 7.28 -9.23 9.83
CA ALA A 76 5.87 -8.93 9.68
C ALA A 76 5.21 -9.88 8.66
N LYS A 77 3.98 -10.35 8.93
CA LYS A 77 3.20 -11.06 7.92
C LYS A 77 2.51 -10.07 7.00
N VAL A 78 2.97 -9.96 5.76
CA VAL A 78 2.50 -8.96 4.80
C VAL A 78 1.50 -9.57 3.83
N VAL A 79 0.32 -8.98 3.74
CA VAL A 79 -0.70 -9.31 2.74
C VAL A 79 -0.96 -8.05 1.93
N LYS A 80 -0.17 -7.86 0.90
CA LYS A 80 -0.24 -6.65 0.08
C LYS A 80 -1.43 -6.74 -0.89
N HIS A 81 -2.27 -5.71 -0.88
CA HIS A 81 -3.31 -5.53 -1.90
C HIS A 81 -2.82 -4.58 -2.99
N GLY A 82 -3.10 -4.90 -4.25
CA GLY A 82 -2.67 -4.03 -5.34
C GLY A 82 -3.15 -4.46 -6.71
N ASN A 83 -2.73 -3.70 -7.72
CA ASN A 83 -3.14 -3.90 -9.11
C ASN A 83 -1.98 -3.59 -10.06
N ARG A 84 -2.25 -3.75 -11.38
CA ARG A 84 -1.41 -3.22 -12.43
C ARG A 84 -1.46 -1.70 -12.46
N ALA A 85 -0.49 -1.10 -13.13
CA ALA A 85 -0.47 0.34 -13.36
C ALA A 85 -1.77 0.83 -14.02
N ALA A 86 -2.31 1.93 -13.50
CA ALA A 86 -3.44 2.63 -14.13
C ALA A 86 -2.99 3.96 -14.78
N SER A 87 -2.03 4.65 -14.16
CA SER A 87 -1.51 5.95 -14.59
C SER A 87 0.01 6.06 -14.50
N SER A 88 0.69 5.14 -13.81
CA SER A 88 2.15 5.08 -13.69
C SER A 88 2.76 4.14 -14.74
N SER A 89 4.09 4.17 -14.88
CA SER A 89 4.83 3.31 -15.81
C SER A 89 4.86 1.83 -15.38
N SER A 90 4.71 1.55 -14.08
CA SER A 90 4.73 0.19 -13.51
C SER A 90 3.93 0.15 -12.20
N GLY A 91 2.94 -0.73 -12.12
CA GLY A 91 2.21 -1.01 -10.89
C GLY A 91 2.88 -2.09 -10.04
N SER A 92 2.35 -2.33 -8.85
CA SER A 92 2.86 -3.37 -7.95
C SER A 92 2.80 -4.77 -8.56
N ALA A 93 1.73 -5.09 -9.28
CA ALA A 93 1.61 -6.36 -9.97
C ALA A 93 2.65 -6.52 -11.09
N ASP A 94 2.90 -5.45 -11.86
CA ASP A 94 3.83 -5.50 -12.99
C ASP A 94 5.27 -5.75 -12.52
N VAL A 95 5.72 -5.08 -11.46
CA VAL A 95 7.07 -5.28 -10.93
C VAL A 95 7.21 -6.64 -10.23
N LEU A 96 6.17 -7.15 -9.56
CA LEU A 96 6.22 -8.48 -8.95
C LEU A 96 6.35 -9.58 -9.99
N GLU A 97 5.62 -9.49 -11.11
CA GLU A 97 5.78 -10.42 -12.24
C GLU A 97 7.17 -10.34 -12.87
N ALA A 98 7.74 -9.12 -13.02
CA ALA A 98 9.10 -8.93 -13.51
C ALA A 98 10.17 -9.47 -12.53
N LEU A 99 9.85 -9.59 -11.25
CA LEU A 99 10.67 -10.26 -10.24
C LEU A 99 10.53 -11.79 -10.26
N GLY A 100 9.54 -12.32 -10.96
CA GLY A 100 9.28 -13.75 -11.10
C GLY A 100 8.17 -14.28 -10.20
N VAL A 101 7.44 -13.41 -9.50
CA VAL A 101 6.27 -13.83 -8.69
C VAL A 101 5.09 -14.08 -9.62
N ARG A 102 4.49 -15.26 -9.52
CA ARG A 102 3.25 -15.57 -10.23
C ARG A 102 2.03 -15.06 -9.45
N LEU A 103 1.14 -14.34 -10.13
CA LEU A 103 -0.01 -13.65 -9.50
C LEU A 103 -1.36 -14.30 -9.83
N ASP A 104 -1.45 -15.11 -10.86
CA ASP A 104 -2.67 -15.82 -11.30
C ASP A 104 -2.88 -17.14 -10.57
N LEU A 105 -2.67 -17.13 -9.25
CA LEU A 105 -2.74 -18.32 -8.40
C LEU A 105 -4.16 -18.57 -7.87
N PRO A 106 -4.50 -19.85 -7.59
CA PRO A 106 -5.64 -20.17 -6.76
C PRO A 106 -5.55 -19.48 -5.40
N ILE A 107 -6.69 -19.08 -4.83
CA ILE A 107 -6.73 -18.33 -3.54
C ILE A 107 -6.05 -19.11 -2.40
N ALA A 108 -6.15 -20.44 -2.41
CA ALA A 108 -5.48 -21.29 -1.43
C ALA A 108 -3.94 -21.17 -1.49
N ASP A 109 -3.37 -21.04 -2.69
CA ASP A 109 -1.93 -20.87 -2.88
C ASP A 109 -1.49 -19.46 -2.51
N VAL A 110 -2.32 -18.42 -2.77
CA VAL A 110 -2.09 -17.07 -2.27
C VAL A 110 -2.03 -17.05 -0.74
N ALA A 111 -2.93 -17.79 -0.07
CA ALA A 111 -2.91 -17.90 1.39
C ALA A 111 -1.67 -18.68 1.89
N ARG A 112 -1.31 -19.78 1.22
CA ARG A 112 -0.10 -20.56 1.53
C ARG A 112 1.17 -19.70 1.44
N ASN A 113 1.29 -18.85 0.42
CA ASN A 113 2.42 -17.94 0.29
C ASN A 113 2.58 -17.03 1.52
N ALA A 114 1.49 -16.49 2.05
CA ALA A 114 1.53 -15.67 3.26
C ALA A 114 2.00 -16.47 4.48
N GLU A 115 1.55 -17.72 4.61
CA GLU A 115 1.91 -18.56 5.77
C GLU A 115 3.36 -19.06 5.69
N GLU A 116 3.86 -19.39 4.50
CA GLU A 116 5.17 -19.98 4.33
C GLU A 116 6.28 -18.96 4.04
N ALA A 117 6.02 -17.95 3.19
CA ALA A 117 7.00 -16.91 2.87
C ALA A 117 6.89 -15.67 3.76
N GLY A 118 5.82 -15.53 4.56
CA GLY A 118 5.55 -14.32 5.33
C GLY A 118 5.01 -13.15 4.49
N ILE A 119 4.83 -13.34 3.19
CA ILE A 119 4.31 -12.32 2.28
C ILE A 119 3.43 -12.94 1.19
N THR A 120 2.39 -12.22 0.79
CA THR A 120 1.59 -12.55 -0.39
C THR A 120 1.01 -11.30 -1.04
N PHE A 121 0.43 -11.47 -2.24
CA PHE A 121 -0.21 -10.41 -3.00
C PHE A 121 -1.64 -10.76 -3.35
N CYS A 122 -2.59 -9.97 -2.85
CA CYS A 122 -3.98 -10.03 -3.25
C CYS A 122 -4.16 -9.20 -4.53
N PHE A 123 -4.09 -9.85 -5.68
CA PHE A 123 -4.26 -9.19 -6.97
C PHE A 123 -5.70 -8.75 -7.17
N ALA A 124 -5.95 -7.45 -7.29
CA ALA A 124 -7.30 -6.88 -7.31
C ALA A 124 -8.22 -7.47 -8.39
N GLN A 125 -7.68 -7.88 -9.55
CA GLN A 125 -8.47 -8.50 -10.62
C GLN A 125 -8.99 -9.90 -10.22
N VAL A 126 -8.25 -10.64 -9.41
CA VAL A 126 -8.65 -11.96 -8.90
C VAL A 126 -9.63 -11.81 -7.73
N PHE A 127 -9.33 -10.89 -6.82
CA PHE A 127 -10.09 -10.78 -5.58
C PHE A 127 -11.34 -9.91 -5.68
N HIS A 128 -11.39 -8.96 -6.61
CA HIS A 128 -12.53 -8.07 -6.82
C HIS A 128 -13.09 -8.15 -8.25
N PRO A 129 -13.62 -9.30 -8.68
CA PRO A 129 -14.12 -9.47 -10.05
C PRO A 129 -15.29 -8.53 -10.39
N SER A 130 -16.00 -8.03 -9.39
CA SER A 130 -17.10 -7.08 -9.54
C SER A 130 -16.65 -5.68 -10.02
N PHE A 131 -15.36 -5.33 -9.91
CA PHE A 131 -14.82 -4.08 -10.45
C PHE A 131 -15.01 -3.91 -11.96
N ARG A 132 -15.15 -5.01 -12.70
CA ARG A 132 -15.43 -4.97 -14.13
C ARG A 132 -16.68 -4.12 -14.49
N HIS A 133 -17.66 -4.08 -13.59
CA HIS A 133 -18.89 -3.30 -13.81
C HIS A 133 -18.68 -1.79 -13.69
N THR A 134 -17.58 -1.35 -13.06
CA THR A 134 -17.26 0.07 -12.88
C THR A 134 -16.17 0.55 -13.84
N ALA A 135 -15.53 -0.34 -14.58
CA ALA A 135 -14.38 -0.01 -15.42
C ALA A 135 -14.72 0.97 -16.54
N VAL A 136 -15.83 0.71 -17.26
CA VAL A 136 -16.27 1.58 -18.37
C VAL A 136 -16.70 2.96 -17.85
N PRO A 137 -17.62 3.09 -16.87
CA PRO A 137 -18.00 4.40 -16.34
C PRO A 137 -16.81 5.21 -15.84
N ARG A 138 -15.85 4.60 -15.14
CA ARG A 138 -14.66 5.28 -14.61
C ARG A 138 -13.76 5.81 -15.73
N ARG A 139 -13.54 4.99 -16.75
CA ARG A 139 -12.72 5.38 -17.91
C ARG A 139 -13.35 6.53 -18.70
N GLU A 140 -14.66 6.48 -18.93
CA GLU A 140 -15.39 7.50 -19.70
C GLU A 140 -15.54 8.81 -18.94
N LEU A 141 -15.71 8.76 -17.62
CA LEU A 141 -15.72 9.95 -16.78
C LEU A 141 -14.39 10.70 -16.79
N ALA A 142 -13.28 9.99 -16.89
CA ALA A 142 -11.91 10.53 -16.92
C ALA A 142 -11.60 11.53 -15.77
N ILE A 143 -12.29 11.42 -14.64
CA ILE A 143 -12.07 12.23 -13.43
C ILE A 143 -11.82 11.31 -12.23
N PRO A 144 -11.04 11.76 -11.23
CA PRO A 144 -10.91 11.03 -9.97
C PRO A 144 -12.27 10.92 -9.25
N THR A 145 -12.58 9.73 -8.75
CA THR A 145 -13.81 9.43 -7.98
C THR A 145 -13.46 8.66 -6.72
N ALA A 146 -14.45 8.35 -5.88
CA ALA A 146 -14.24 7.52 -4.68
C ALA A 146 -13.46 6.23 -4.98
N PHE A 147 -13.65 5.61 -6.14
CA PHE A 147 -12.95 4.39 -6.54
C PHE A 147 -11.41 4.54 -6.68
N ASN A 148 -10.89 5.76 -6.73
CA ASN A 148 -9.44 5.97 -6.83
C ASN A 148 -8.72 5.76 -5.49
N PHE A 149 -9.43 5.79 -4.37
CA PHE A 149 -8.84 5.63 -3.03
C PHE A 149 -9.47 4.50 -2.19
N LEU A 150 -10.42 3.74 -2.76
CA LEU A 150 -11.00 2.58 -2.07
C LEU A 150 -10.04 1.36 -2.03
N GLY A 151 -9.10 1.27 -2.98
CA GLY A 151 -8.17 0.13 -3.09
C GLY A 151 -7.50 -0.23 -1.77
N PRO A 152 -6.83 0.72 -1.08
CA PRO A 152 -6.19 0.47 0.21
C PRO A 152 -7.14 0.02 1.33
N LEU A 153 -8.42 0.33 1.22
CA LEU A 153 -9.43 0.02 2.23
C LEU A 153 -10.14 -1.33 2.00
N THR A 154 -9.86 -2.00 0.88
CA THR A 154 -10.62 -3.17 0.44
C THR A 154 -9.78 -4.44 0.35
N ASN A 155 -8.68 -4.53 1.11
CA ASN A 155 -7.88 -5.74 1.19
C ASN A 155 -8.76 -6.93 1.62
N PRO A 156 -8.87 -7.99 0.79
CA PRO A 156 -9.78 -9.12 1.04
C PRO A 156 -9.38 -9.96 2.26
N ALA A 157 -8.11 -9.89 2.69
CA ALA A 157 -7.62 -10.58 3.88
C ALA A 157 -7.99 -9.88 5.20
N ARG A 158 -8.67 -8.73 5.14
CA ARG A 158 -9.08 -7.94 6.33
C ARG A 158 -7.91 -7.74 7.29
N VAL A 159 -6.86 -7.11 6.81
CA VAL A 159 -5.66 -6.82 7.59
C VAL A 159 -5.97 -5.91 8.79
N GLN A 160 -5.27 -6.12 9.88
CA GLN A 160 -5.42 -5.34 11.11
C GLN A 160 -4.53 -4.11 11.12
N ALA A 161 -3.39 -4.19 10.45
CA ALA A 161 -2.41 -3.12 10.38
C ALA A 161 -2.25 -2.61 8.95
N SER A 162 -2.15 -1.28 8.77
CA SER A 162 -2.02 -0.67 7.44
C SER A 162 -1.08 0.53 7.46
N ALA A 163 -0.22 0.61 6.44
CA ALA A 163 0.54 1.82 6.11
C ALA A 163 0.06 2.28 4.72
N VAL A 164 -0.68 3.39 4.69
CA VAL A 164 -1.42 3.82 3.50
C VAL A 164 -0.99 5.19 3.04
N GLY A 165 -0.40 5.26 1.87
CA GLY A 165 -0.11 6.52 1.19
C GLY A 165 -1.33 7.05 0.42
N VAL A 166 -1.57 8.35 0.49
CA VAL A 166 -2.73 8.98 -0.14
C VAL A 166 -2.33 10.25 -0.89
N ALA A 167 -2.39 10.21 -2.23
CA ALA A 167 -2.02 11.37 -3.06
C ALA A 167 -2.94 12.58 -2.86
N ASN A 168 -4.23 12.35 -2.68
CA ASN A 168 -5.22 13.42 -2.53
C ASN A 168 -5.36 13.87 -1.07
N ALA A 169 -4.96 15.12 -0.77
CA ALA A 169 -4.97 15.68 0.58
C ALA A 169 -6.36 15.64 1.25
N ARG A 170 -7.46 15.84 0.49
CA ARG A 170 -8.83 15.79 1.04
C ARG A 170 -9.23 14.36 1.44
N MET A 171 -8.68 13.35 0.76
CA MET A 171 -9.04 11.96 1.00
C MET A 171 -8.28 11.33 2.16
N ALA A 172 -7.08 11.81 2.48
CA ALA A 172 -6.24 11.21 3.51
C ALA A 172 -6.92 11.12 4.89
N PRO A 173 -7.52 12.19 5.44
CA PRO A 173 -8.25 12.09 6.71
C PRO A 173 -9.50 11.19 6.61
N LEU A 174 -10.16 11.11 5.45
CA LEU A 174 -11.29 10.20 5.27
C LEU A 174 -10.85 8.73 5.29
N VAL A 175 -9.73 8.41 4.63
CA VAL A 175 -9.13 7.07 4.67
C VAL A 175 -8.76 6.69 6.10
N ALA A 176 -8.12 7.59 6.85
CA ALA A 176 -7.80 7.37 8.25
C ALA A 176 -9.05 7.14 9.10
N GLY A 177 -10.10 7.96 8.93
CA GLY A 177 -11.37 7.81 9.62
C GLY A 177 -12.07 6.46 9.33
N VAL A 178 -12.02 5.98 8.08
CA VAL A 178 -12.57 4.66 7.73
C VAL A 178 -11.80 3.53 8.39
N LEU A 179 -10.47 3.59 8.41
CA LEU A 179 -9.63 2.59 9.09
C LEU A 179 -9.92 2.57 10.60
N ALA A 180 -9.98 3.75 11.24
CA ALA A 180 -10.32 3.86 12.67
C ALA A 180 -11.71 3.26 12.98
N ARG A 181 -12.73 3.61 12.20
CA ARG A 181 -14.10 3.07 12.33
C ARG A 181 -14.15 1.54 12.20
N ARG A 182 -13.27 0.94 11.43
CA ARG A 182 -13.16 -0.51 11.22
C ARG A 182 -12.33 -1.23 12.28
N GLY A 183 -11.81 -0.50 13.26
CA GLY A 183 -10.94 -1.05 14.31
C GLY A 183 -9.55 -1.45 13.78
N SER A 184 -9.15 -0.94 12.62
CA SER A 184 -7.79 -1.09 12.11
C SER A 184 -6.86 -0.10 12.81
N ARG A 185 -5.57 -0.39 12.81
CA ARG A 185 -4.52 0.49 13.27
C ARG A 185 -3.52 0.79 12.16
N GLY A 186 -2.77 1.86 12.26
CA GLY A 186 -1.72 2.15 11.32
C GLY A 186 -1.45 3.61 11.07
N LEU A 187 -0.82 3.87 9.96
CA LEU A 187 -0.46 5.21 9.51
C LEU A 187 -1.05 5.47 8.14
N VAL A 188 -1.78 6.56 8.00
CA VAL A 188 -2.11 7.15 6.69
C VAL A 188 -1.19 8.34 6.50
N PHE A 189 -0.63 8.53 5.33
CA PHE A 189 0.33 9.60 5.11
C PHE A 189 0.26 10.17 3.69
N ARG A 190 0.79 11.39 3.56
CA ARG A 190 0.93 12.10 2.30
C ARG A 190 2.17 12.96 2.33
N GLY A 191 3.03 12.82 1.34
CA GLY A 191 4.18 13.71 1.16
C GLY A 191 3.76 15.14 0.84
N SER A 192 4.53 16.13 1.29
CA SER A 192 4.31 17.55 0.93
C SER A 192 4.44 17.82 -0.57
N ASP A 193 5.17 16.96 -1.28
CA ASP A 193 5.30 16.93 -2.74
C ASP A 193 4.10 16.30 -3.47
N GLY A 194 3.15 15.73 -2.73
CA GLY A 194 1.98 15.05 -3.25
C GLY A 194 2.13 13.54 -3.42
N LEU A 195 3.30 13.00 -3.08
CA LEU A 195 3.56 11.57 -3.14
C LEU A 195 2.62 10.79 -2.21
N ASP A 196 2.11 9.67 -2.69
CA ASP A 196 1.33 8.71 -1.90
C ASP A 196 2.22 7.70 -1.17
N GLU A 197 3.29 8.23 -0.58
CA GLU A 197 4.25 7.56 0.30
C GLU A 197 4.74 8.56 1.35
N LEU A 198 5.41 8.11 2.41
CA LEU A 198 6.27 9.00 3.19
C LEU A 198 7.41 9.45 2.30
N THR A 199 7.50 10.76 2.07
CA THR A 199 8.52 11.30 1.16
C THR A 199 9.84 11.58 1.86
N THR A 200 10.94 11.45 1.11
CA THR A 200 12.27 11.93 1.51
C THR A 200 12.61 13.30 0.89
N THR A 201 11.70 13.87 0.09
CA THR A 201 11.92 15.19 -0.55
C THR A 201 11.52 16.37 0.35
N GLY A 202 10.77 16.09 1.43
CA GLY A 202 10.29 17.09 2.38
C GLY A 202 9.54 16.42 3.54
N PRO A 203 8.77 17.19 4.33
CA PRO A 203 7.92 16.63 5.36
C PRO A 203 6.71 15.90 4.77
N SER A 204 6.09 15.06 5.58
CA SER A 204 4.81 14.40 5.29
C SER A 204 3.78 14.76 6.36
N THR A 205 2.51 14.84 5.98
CA THR A 205 1.41 14.79 6.94
C THR A 205 1.10 13.33 7.23
N VAL A 206 0.97 12.98 8.50
CA VAL A 206 0.69 11.63 8.97
C VAL A 206 -0.55 11.65 9.85
N TRP A 207 -1.50 10.78 9.58
CA TRP A 207 -2.65 10.46 10.41
C TRP A 207 -2.41 9.09 11.04
N GLU A 208 -2.08 9.09 12.31
CA GLU A 208 -1.91 7.86 13.08
C GLU A 208 -3.26 7.37 13.58
N ILE A 209 -3.56 6.10 13.34
CA ILE A 209 -4.75 5.40 13.80
C ILE A 209 -4.34 4.45 14.92
N ARG A 210 -4.81 4.73 16.12
CA ARG A 210 -4.56 3.90 17.30
C ARG A 210 -5.78 3.92 18.23
N ASP A 211 -6.20 2.75 18.68
CA ASP A 211 -7.31 2.58 19.62
C ASP A 211 -8.63 3.25 19.18
N GLY A 212 -8.86 3.30 17.86
CA GLY A 212 -10.04 3.91 17.24
C GLY A 212 -9.96 5.43 17.10
N GLU A 213 -8.86 6.05 17.54
CA GLU A 213 -8.59 7.48 17.41
C GLU A 213 -7.68 7.78 16.22
N VAL A 214 -7.82 8.98 15.65
CA VAL A 214 -6.97 9.49 14.59
C VAL A 214 -6.26 10.74 15.08
N THR A 215 -4.92 10.71 15.07
CA THR A 215 -4.08 11.86 15.42
C THR A 215 -3.32 12.33 14.19
N GLU A 216 -3.50 13.59 13.81
CA GLU A 216 -2.76 14.22 12.73
C GLU A 216 -1.48 14.88 13.24
N GLN A 217 -0.38 14.65 12.53
CA GLN A 217 0.91 15.29 12.84
C GLN A 217 1.76 15.45 11.58
N THR A 218 2.70 16.39 11.62
CA THR A 218 3.74 16.51 10.61
C THR A 218 4.94 15.66 11.00
N PHE A 219 5.49 14.95 10.04
CA PHE A 219 6.67 14.11 10.21
C PHE A 219 7.73 14.50 9.20
N SER A 220 8.98 14.66 9.67
CA SER A 220 10.13 14.98 8.83
C SER A 220 11.13 13.82 8.79
N PRO A 221 11.53 13.33 7.61
CA PRO A 221 12.55 12.27 7.50
C PRO A 221 13.92 12.72 8.05
N GLN A 222 14.19 14.03 8.10
CA GLN A 222 15.42 14.59 8.68
C GLN A 222 15.51 14.31 10.20
N ASP A 223 14.38 14.15 10.90
CA ASP A 223 14.35 13.79 12.32
C ASP A 223 14.90 12.37 12.57
N LEU A 224 14.96 11.54 11.51
CA LEU A 224 15.60 10.23 11.51
C LEU A 224 17.02 10.23 10.93
N GLY A 225 17.57 11.40 10.57
CA GLY A 225 18.86 11.53 9.92
C GLY A 225 18.86 11.15 8.43
N ILE A 226 17.70 11.00 7.80
CA ILE A 226 17.57 10.72 6.38
C ILE A 226 17.86 11.99 5.59
N ARG A 227 18.72 11.90 4.57
CA ARG A 227 19.04 13.03 3.71
C ARG A 227 17.85 13.37 2.81
N GLN A 228 17.67 14.65 2.57
CA GLN A 228 16.67 15.11 1.60
C GLN A 228 17.06 14.65 0.19
N ALA A 229 16.10 14.03 -0.49
CA ALA A 229 16.20 13.62 -1.89
C ALA A 229 15.48 14.62 -2.80
N THR A 230 15.58 14.41 -4.12
CA THR A 230 14.72 15.04 -5.11
C THR A 230 13.77 14.02 -5.73
N VAL A 231 12.67 14.48 -6.31
CA VAL A 231 11.70 13.59 -6.99
C VAL A 231 12.37 12.82 -8.13
N GLU A 232 13.30 13.46 -8.86
CA GLU A 232 14.05 12.84 -9.95
C GLU A 232 14.87 11.64 -9.48
N GLN A 233 15.42 11.70 -8.27
CA GLN A 233 16.21 10.60 -7.68
C GLN A 233 15.34 9.39 -7.28
N LEU A 234 14.03 9.59 -7.14
CA LEU A 234 13.07 8.53 -6.82
C LEU A 234 12.33 8.02 -8.07
N ARG A 235 12.58 8.62 -9.24
CA ARG A 235 11.87 8.28 -10.46
C ARG A 235 12.14 6.84 -10.91
N GLY A 236 11.07 6.13 -11.26
CA GLY A 236 11.12 4.77 -11.79
C GLY A 236 11.05 4.72 -13.31
N GLY A 237 10.97 3.51 -13.81
CA GLY A 237 10.82 3.17 -15.23
C GLY A 237 9.72 2.13 -15.45
N ASP A 238 9.91 1.32 -16.46
CA ASP A 238 9.05 0.17 -16.70
C ASP A 238 9.25 -0.94 -15.65
N ALA A 239 8.46 -2.00 -15.75
CA ALA A 239 8.49 -3.10 -14.78
C ALA A 239 9.88 -3.77 -14.65
N GLN A 240 10.62 -3.90 -15.76
CA GLN A 240 11.95 -4.53 -15.75
C GLN A 240 12.99 -3.61 -15.11
N ALA A 241 12.97 -2.33 -15.43
CA ALA A 241 13.84 -1.33 -14.80
C ALA A 241 13.56 -1.27 -13.29
N ASN A 242 12.30 -1.23 -12.89
CA ASN A 242 11.93 -1.20 -11.48
C ASN A 242 12.28 -2.52 -10.75
N ALA A 243 12.17 -3.68 -11.40
CA ALA A 243 12.62 -4.95 -10.84
C ALA A 243 14.15 -4.98 -10.60
N ALA A 244 14.93 -4.34 -11.48
CA ALA A 244 16.36 -4.18 -11.25
C ALA A 244 16.65 -3.30 -10.02
N VAL A 245 15.90 -2.19 -9.86
CA VAL A 245 16.00 -1.33 -8.67
C VAL A 245 15.64 -2.10 -7.40
N VAL A 246 14.57 -2.93 -7.40
CA VAL A 246 14.22 -3.78 -6.25
C VAL A 246 15.41 -4.67 -5.86
N ARG A 247 16.01 -5.38 -6.83
CA ARG A 247 17.15 -6.26 -6.55
C ARG A 247 18.34 -5.49 -5.99
N SER A 248 18.65 -4.32 -6.53
CA SER A 248 19.72 -3.43 -6.07
C SER A 248 19.51 -2.97 -4.62
N VAL A 249 18.29 -2.49 -4.29
CA VAL A 249 17.93 -2.07 -2.93
C VAL A 249 18.02 -3.23 -1.94
N LEU A 250 17.49 -4.41 -2.30
CA LEU A 250 17.56 -5.60 -1.45
C LEU A 250 18.97 -6.16 -1.29
N ALA A 251 19.85 -5.92 -2.27
CA ALA A 251 21.29 -6.22 -2.15
C ALA A 251 22.05 -5.22 -1.26
N GLY A 252 21.37 -4.18 -0.75
CA GLY A 252 21.94 -3.22 0.19
C GLY A 252 22.58 -1.99 -0.44
N GLU A 253 22.40 -1.76 -1.75
CA GLU A 253 22.91 -0.56 -2.41
C GLU A 253 22.35 0.71 -1.76
N ALA A 254 23.24 1.60 -1.32
CA ALA A 254 22.88 2.84 -0.66
C ALA A 254 22.42 3.90 -1.67
N GLY A 255 21.45 4.73 -1.25
CA GLY A 255 20.99 5.83 -2.07
C GLY A 255 19.58 6.29 -1.72
N PRO A 256 19.10 7.35 -2.39
CA PRO A 256 17.81 7.96 -2.09
C PRO A 256 16.60 7.00 -2.17
N VAL A 257 16.65 6.05 -3.10
CA VAL A 257 15.59 5.03 -3.23
C VAL A 257 15.57 4.11 -2.01
N ARG A 258 16.75 3.62 -1.58
CA ARG A 258 16.86 2.79 -0.37
C ARG A 258 16.37 3.55 0.86
N ASP A 259 16.72 4.82 0.99
CA ASP A 259 16.29 5.66 2.11
C ASP A 259 14.75 5.82 2.14
N ALA A 260 14.12 6.06 0.99
CA ALA A 260 12.66 6.12 0.87
C ALA A 260 12.00 4.77 1.20
N VAL A 261 12.58 3.66 0.74
CA VAL A 261 12.08 2.31 1.06
C VAL A 261 12.18 2.00 2.55
N LEU A 262 13.31 2.33 3.18
CA LEU A 262 13.49 2.13 4.62
C LEU A 262 12.51 2.96 5.44
N LEU A 263 12.27 4.21 5.03
CA LEU A 263 11.29 5.10 5.68
C LEU A 263 9.88 4.52 5.63
N ASN A 264 9.44 4.07 4.46
CA ASN A 264 8.10 3.50 4.29
C ASN A 264 7.98 2.09 4.92
N ALA A 265 9.05 1.30 4.93
CA ALA A 265 9.10 0.05 5.69
C ALA A 265 9.01 0.30 7.21
N ALA A 266 9.67 1.35 7.71
CA ALA A 266 9.54 1.74 9.11
C ALA A 266 8.09 2.10 9.47
N ALA A 267 7.38 2.83 8.59
CA ALA A 267 5.95 3.12 8.79
C ALA A 267 5.10 1.83 8.84
N GLY A 268 5.38 0.86 7.96
CA GLY A 268 4.74 -0.45 7.99
C GLY A 268 4.99 -1.21 9.29
N LEU A 269 6.24 -1.23 9.76
CA LEU A 269 6.61 -1.89 11.02
C LEU A 269 6.00 -1.20 12.25
N VAL A 270 5.92 0.13 12.28
CA VAL A 270 5.20 0.87 13.34
C VAL A 270 3.71 0.53 13.33
N ALA A 271 3.09 0.47 12.16
CA ALA A 271 1.69 0.07 12.04
C ALA A 271 1.45 -1.37 12.53
N TYR A 272 2.39 -2.27 12.28
CA TYR A 272 2.30 -3.69 12.66
C TYR A 272 2.55 -3.93 14.14
N ASP A 273 3.43 -3.15 14.78
CA ASP A 273 3.84 -3.36 16.16
C ASP A 273 2.76 -2.89 17.15
N LEU A 274 2.20 -3.83 17.90
CA LEU A 274 1.17 -3.57 18.92
C LEU A 274 1.71 -2.98 20.21
N GLN A 275 3.00 -3.17 20.47
CA GLN A 275 3.60 -2.93 21.80
C GLN A 275 4.43 -1.65 21.87
N ALA A 276 4.67 -1.00 20.73
CA ALA A 276 5.52 0.17 20.69
C ALA A 276 4.78 1.42 21.22
N ASP A 277 5.20 1.91 22.39
CA ASP A 277 4.71 3.13 22.99
C ASP A 277 5.65 4.32 22.74
N GLY A 278 5.15 5.53 22.98
CA GLY A 278 5.90 6.76 22.86
C GLY A 278 5.66 7.53 21.55
N PRO A 279 6.39 8.64 21.36
CA PRO A 279 6.26 9.49 20.18
C PRO A 279 6.47 8.73 18.87
N LEU A 280 5.75 9.12 17.81
CA LEU A 280 5.88 8.48 16.50
C LEU A 280 7.34 8.49 16.00
N THR A 281 8.06 9.59 16.17
CA THR A 281 9.47 9.72 15.73
C THR A 281 10.37 8.67 16.37
N ASP A 282 10.21 8.39 17.66
CA ASP A 282 11.03 7.40 18.37
C ASP A 282 10.71 5.98 17.88
N ARG A 283 9.44 5.67 17.69
CA ARG A 283 8.99 4.38 17.12
C ARG A 283 9.47 4.20 15.68
N MET A 284 9.40 5.26 14.87
CA MET A 284 9.94 5.25 13.49
C MET A 284 11.45 5.02 13.47
N LYS A 285 12.20 5.60 14.41
CA LYS A 285 13.65 5.41 14.53
C LYS A 285 14.01 3.96 14.83
N LEU A 286 13.32 3.33 15.76
CA LEU A 286 13.50 1.90 16.08
C LEU A 286 13.13 1.02 14.88
N ALA A 287 11.99 1.29 14.25
CA ALA A 287 11.53 0.55 13.09
C ALA A 287 12.46 0.71 11.88
N LEU A 288 13.06 1.89 11.70
CA LEU A 288 14.06 2.14 10.65
C LEU A 288 15.30 1.24 10.83
N GLY A 289 15.74 1.05 12.07
CA GLY A 289 16.83 0.11 12.38
C GLY A 289 16.48 -1.33 11.99
N ARG A 290 15.27 -1.79 12.33
CA ARG A 290 14.78 -3.13 11.95
C ARG A 290 14.64 -3.30 10.43
N ALA A 291 14.17 -2.27 9.73
CA ALA A 291 14.10 -2.26 8.28
C ALA A 291 15.50 -2.35 7.63
N ALA A 292 16.46 -1.58 8.16
CA ALA A 292 17.85 -1.61 7.69
C ALA A 292 18.51 -2.99 7.94
N GLU A 293 18.24 -3.62 9.08
CA GLU A 293 18.71 -4.97 9.41
C GLU A 293 18.11 -6.02 8.46
N SER A 294 16.82 -5.91 8.11
CA SER A 294 16.16 -6.80 7.15
C SER A 294 16.86 -6.84 5.78
N ILE A 295 17.32 -5.69 5.31
CA ILE A 295 18.13 -5.60 4.08
C ILE A 295 19.56 -6.11 4.35
N GLY A 296 20.22 -5.59 5.40
CA GLY A 296 21.63 -5.86 5.67
C GLY A 296 21.93 -7.34 5.98
N SER A 297 20.99 -8.07 6.58
CA SER A 297 21.09 -9.51 6.83
C SER A 297 20.75 -10.38 5.61
N GLY A 298 20.18 -9.79 4.54
CA GLY A 298 19.65 -10.53 3.39
C GLY A 298 18.28 -11.14 3.61
N ALA A 299 17.62 -10.89 4.75
CA ALA A 299 16.30 -11.47 5.07
C ALA A 299 15.22 -11.06 4.07
N ALA A 300 15.20 -9.80 3.64
CA ALA A 300 14.26 -9.32 2.63
C ALA A 300 14.47 -10.00 1.25
N THR A 301 15.72 -10.26 0.87
CA THR A 301 16.08 -11.02 -0.34
C THR A 301 15.58 -12.46 -0.24
N ALA A 302 15.84 -13.12 0.88
CA ALA A 302 15.41 -14.50 1.11
C ALA A 302 13.88 -14.65 1.09
N VAL A 303 13.14 -13.65 1.59
CA VAL A 303 11.68 -13.60 1.48
C VAL A 303 11.25 -13.56 0.02
N LEU A 304 11.82 -12.70 -0.81
CA LEU A 304 11.50 -12.61 -2.24
C LEU A 304 11.78 -13.93 -2.96
N GLU A 305 12.94 -14.52 -2.75
CA GLU A 305 13.35 -15.79 -3.39
C GLU A 305 12.39 -16.93 -3.00
N LYS A 306 12.06 -17.02 -1.71
CA LYS A 306 11.11 -18.02 -1.22
C LYS A 306 9.73 -17.82 -1.80
N TRP A 307 9.25 -16.57 -1.86
CA TRP A 307 7.97 -16.25 -2.45
C TRP A 307 7.90 -16.58 -3.94
N VAL A 308 8.94 -16.23 -4.70
CA VAL A 308 9.05 -16.61 -6.13
C VAL A 308 8.97 -18.13 -6.27
N SER A 309 9.76 -18.88 -5.51
CA SER A 309 9.74 -20.35 -5.55
C SER A 309 8.36 -20.95 -5.26
N LEU A 310 7.69 -20.48 -4.20
CA LEU A 310 6.36 -20.95 -3.80
C LEU A 310 5.29 -20.59 -4.83
N SER A 311 5.41 -19.44 -5.48
CA SER A 311 4.44 -19.00 -6.49
C SER A 311 4.56 -19.77 -7.81
N GLN A 312 5.66 -20.47 -8.04
CA GLN A 312 5.89 -21.28 -9.25
C GLN A 312 5.57 -22.79 -9.03
N ALA A 313 5.42 -23.19 -7.78
CA ALA A 313 5.05 -24.57 -7.41
C ALA A 313 3.54 -24.81 -7.56
#